data_2f99edfa5107ab0daa34cbfdfd6727bd
#
_entry.id   2f99edfa5107ab0daa34cbfdfd6727bd
#
_cell.length_a   1.000
_cell.length_b   1.000
_cell.length_c   1.000
_cell.angle_alpha   90.00
_cell.angle_beta   90.00
_cell.angle_gamma   90.00
#
_symmetry.space_group_name_H-M   'P 1'
#
loop_
_entity.id
_entity.type
_entity.pdbx_description
1 polymer ?
#
loop_
_entity_poly.entity_id
_entity_poly.type
_entity_poly.pdbx_seq_one_letter_code
_entity_poly.pdbx_strand_id
1 'polypeptide(L)'
;YEDDKILTKTMINNYAKNNLLPAPEKKKYSKEHVLTLLFIYYFKNLLSINDIQSLLNPLTEHYFGNKAGFNMEDVYNEVFNLESTESEKLLKDLGKKYALSRETFRKFPENDQEFLQNFSFICLLSYDVYIKKMIIESVIDNINSQNSKTNKKENSKKESSKKDTV
;
A
#
# COMPACT_ATOMS: atom_id res chain seq x y z
N TYR A 1 7.41 -15.76 -7.87
CA TYR A 1 7.87 -17.12 -7.53
C TYR A 1 6.66 -18.04 -7.54
N GLU A 2 6.78 -19.29 -8.04
CA GLU A 2 5.67 -20.26 -8.15
C GLU A 2 5.00 -20.60 -6.81
N ASP A 3 5.70 -20.37 -5.69
CA ASP A 3 5.21 -20.60 -4.33
C ASP A 3 4.57 -19.35 -3.66
N ASP A 4 4.52 -18.20 -4.32
CA ASP A 4 3.90 -17.00 -3.74
C ASP A 4 2.36 -17.15 -3.79
N LYS A 5 1.81 -17.74 -2.73
CA LYS A 5 0.35 -17.84 -2.54
C LYS A 5 -0.23 -16.45 -2.43
N ILE A 6 -0.79 -15.98 -3.53
CA ILE A 6 -1.34 -14.62 -3.67
C ILE A 6 -2.27 -14.30 -2.51
N LEU A 7 -3.29 -15.11 -2.27
CA LEU A 7 -4.20 -15.02 -1.13
C LEU A 7 -4.80 -16.40 -0.83
N THR A 8 -4.66 -16.87 0.40
CA THR A 8 -5.31 -18.12 0.83
C THR A 8 -6.65 -17.83 1.49
N LYS A 9 -7.55 -18.81 1.52
CA LYS A 9 -8.82 -18.71 2.25
C LYS A 9 -8.62 -18.32 3.72
N THR A 10 -7.57 -18.84 4.35
CA THR A 10 -7.24 -18.50 5.75
C THR A 10 -6.83 -17.05 5.89
N MET A 11 -6.03 -16.51 4.96
CA MET A 11 -5.64 -15.10 4.96
C MET A 11 -6.85 -14.18 4.80
N ILE A 12 -7.73 -14.47 3.83
CA ILE A 12 -8.97 -13.70 3.60
C ILE A 12 -9.86 -13.69 4.83
N ASN A 13 -10.05 -14.85 5.46
CA ASN A 13 -10.82 -14.95 6.70
C ASN A 13 -10.19 -14.15 7.85
N ASN A 14 -8.87 -14.12 7.95
CA ASN A 14 -8.16 -13.33 8.95
C ASN A 14 -8.29 -11.82 8.69
N TYR A 15 -8.27 -11.40 7.43
CA TYR A 15 -8.48 -9.99 7.08
C TYR A 15 -9.89 -9.52 7.45
N ALA A 16 -10.92 -10.35 7.20
CA ALA A 16 -12.28 -10.03 7.61
C ALA A 16 -12.44 -10.00 9.14
N LYS A 17 -11.82 -10.93 9.88
CA LYS A 17 -11.86 -10.96 11.35
C LYS A 17 -11.17 -9.75 12.00
N ASN A 18 -10.12 -9.24 11.36
CA ASN A 18 -9.34 -8.11 11.85
C ASN A 18 -9.81 -6.75 11.28
N ASN A 19 -11.02 -6.69 10.71
CA ASN A 19 -11.60 -5.48 10.11
C ASN A 19 -10.72 -4.83 9.01
N LEU A 20 -9.86 -5.60 8.36
CA LEU A 20 -9.09 -5.16 7.22
C LEU A 20 -9.88 -5.29 5.91
N LEU A 21 -10.84 -6.18 5.90
CA LEU A 21 -11.76 -6.43 4.79
C LEU A 21 -13.19 -6.39 5.36
N PRO A 22 -14.14 -5.67 4.73
CA PRO A 22 -15.54 -5.73 5.12
C PRO A 22 -16.08 -7.17 5.17
N ALA A 23 -17.00 -7.43 6.07
CA ALA A 23 -17.56 -8.77 6.22
C ALA A 23 -18.37 -9.18 4.97
N PRO A 24 -18.21 -10.41 4.45
CA PRO A 24 -18.96 -10.86 3.29
C PRO A 24 -20.44 -11.09 3.64
N GLU A 25 -21.35 -10.65 2.76
CA GLU A 25 -22.78 -10.88 2.93
C GLU A 25 -23.12 -12.35 2.58
N LYS A 26 -23.79 -13.06 3.51
CA LYS A 26 -24.17 -14.46 3.32
C LYS A 26 -23.03 -15.35 2.80
N LYS A 27 -21.80 -15.10 3.27
CA LYS A 27 -20.56 -15.80 2.85
C LYS A 27 -20.18 -15.58 1.37
N LYS A 28 -20.70 -14.54 0.73
CA LYS A 28 -20.36 -14.17 -0.65
C LYS A 28 -19.54 -12.89 -0.67
N TYR A 29 -18.46 -12.91 -1.42
CA TYR A 29 -17.62 -11.74 -1.66
C TYR A 29 -18.09 -11.02 -2.93
N SER A 30 -18.27 -9.70 -2.84
CA SER A 30 -18.61 -8.82 -3.97
C SER A 30 -17.34 -8.45 -4.76
N LYS A 31 -17.51 -7.77 -5.90
CA LYS A 31 -16.42 -7.17 -6.66
C LYS A 31 -15.58 -6.23 -5.80
N GLU A 32 -16.20 -5.43 -4.94
CA GLU A 32 -15.53 -4.50 -4.04
C GLU A 32 -14.63 -5.18 -3.02
N HIS A 33 -15.01 -6.36 -2.52
CA HIS A 33 -14.12 -7.18 -1.69
C HIS A 33 -12.87 -7.61 -2.46
N VAL A 34 -13.01 -7.99 -3.74
CA VAL A 34 -11.88 -8.37 -4.58
C VAL A 34 -10.95 -7.19 -4.79
N LEU A 35 -11.48 -6.00 -5.08
CA LEU A 35 -10.69 -4.77 -5.25
C LEU A 35 -9.95 -4.40 -3.95
N THR A 36 -10.62 -4.50 -2.80
CA THR A 36 -9.98 -4.30 -1.49
C THR A 36 -8.85 -5.31 -1.25
N LEU A 37 -9.07 -6.59 -1.59
CA LEU A 37 -8.05 -7.63 -1.50
C LEU A 37 -6.85 -7.38 -2.42
N LEU A 38 -7.03 -6.78 -3.59
CA LEU A 38 -5.93 -6.36 -4.46
C LEU A 38 -5.08 -5.28 -3.78
N PHE A 39 -5.68 -4.27 -3.15
CA PHE A 39 -4.93 -3.29 -2.36
C PHE A 39 -4.19 -3.93 -1.18
N ILE A 40 -4.84 -4.83 -0.43
CA ILE A 40 -4.17 -5.57 0.66
C ILE A 40 -2.97 -6.35 0.12
N TYR A 41 -3.12 -7.05 -1.00
CA TYR A 41 -2.04 -7.80 -1.63
C TYR A 41 -0.87 -6.90 -2.02
N TYR A 42 -1.17 -5.73 -2.57
CA TYR A 42 -0.18 -4.74 -2.98
C TYR A 42 0.65 -4.23 -1.80
N PHE A 43 -0.01 -3.97 -0.67
CA PHE A 43 0.62 -3.39 0.51
C PHE A 43 1.27 -4.40 1.46
N LYS A 44 0.79 -5.66 1.50
CA LYS A 44 1.17 -6.66 2.53
C LYS A 44 2.67 -6.91 2.67
N ASN A 45 3.44 -6.70 1.60
CA ASN A 45 4.89 -6.92 1.60
C ASN A 45 5.69 -5.65 1.93
N LEU A 46 5.04 -4.51 2.02
CA LEU A 46 5.68 -3.21 2.24
C LEU A 46 5.31 -2.61 3.60
N LEU A 47 4.06 -2.79 4.03
CA LEU A 47 3.47 -2.11 5.17
C LEU A 47 3.07 -3.08 6.27
N SER A 48 2.99 -2.58 7.50
CA SER A 48 2.39 -3.31 8.61
C SER A 48 0.87 -3.48 8.42
N ILE A 49 0.29 -4.47 9.08
CA ILE A 49 -1.17 -4.69 9.06
C ILE A 49 -1.92 -3.44 9.57
N ASN A 50 -1.38 -2.77 10.59
CA ASN A 50 -1.98 -1.56 11.15
C ASN A 50 -1.97 -0.40 10.14
N ASP A 51 -0.89 -0.22 9.39
CA ASP A 51 -0.79 0.81 8.35
C ASP A 51 -1.77 0.54 7.21
N ILE A 52 -1.85 -0.73 6.77
CA ILE A 52 -2.82 -1.13 5.75
C ILE A 52 -4.24 -0.86 6.23
N GLN A 53 -4.55 -1.18 7.48
CA GLN A 53 -5.87 -0.93 8.07
C GLN A 53 -6.18 0.57 8.13
N SER A 54 -5.23 1.40 8.55
CA SER A 54 -5.42 2.85 8.60
C SER A 54 -5.65 3.50 7.23
N LEU A 55 -5.09 2.92 6.17
CA LEU A 55 -5.31 3.35 4.79
C LEU A 55 -6.64 2.89 4.23
N LEU A 56 -7.00 1.61 4.45
CA LEU A 56 -8.15 1.01 3.79
C LEU A 56 -9.47 1.27 4.52
N ASN A 57 -9.48 1.46 5.85
CA ASN A 57 -10.71 1.72 6.59
C ASN A 57 -11.46 2.95 6.06
N PRO A 58 -10.83 4.14 5.90
CA PRO A 58 -11.52 5.29 5.34
C PRO A 58 -12.05 5.04 3.92
N LEU A 59 -11.31 4.29 3.09
CA LEU A 59 -11.75 3.94 1.74
C LEU A 59 -12.97 3.03 1.76
N THR A 60 -12.95 1.97 2.58
CA THR A 60 -14.08 1.04 2.67
C THR A 60 -15.30 1.69 3.34
N GLU A 61 -15.12 2.55 4.33
CA GLU A 61 -16.19 3.29 4.98
C GLU A 61 -16.93 4.23 4.01
N HIS A 62 -16.22 4.89 3.10
CA HIS A 62 -16.79 5.89 2.19
C HIS A 62 -17.22 5.31 0.85
N TYR A 63 -16.48 4.37 0.28
CA TYR A 63 -16.64 3.92 -1.11
C TYR A 63 -17.13 2.48 -1.26
N PHE A 64 -17.18 1.69 -0.20
CA PHE A 64 -17.72 0.35 -0.26
C PHE A 64 -19.26 0.39 -0.22
N GLY A 65 -19.91 -0.25 -1.19
CA GLY A 65 -21.37 -0.27 -1.29
C GLY A 65 -21.97 0.99 -1.94
N ASN A 66 -21.22 1.71 -2.78
CA ASN A 66 -21.70 2.84 -3.58
C ASN A 66 -22.36 3.99 -2.78
N LYS A 67 -21.79 4.30 -1.60
CA LYS A 67 -22.39 5.24 -0.64
C LYS A 67 -22.31 6.71 -1.05
N ALA A 68 -21.36 7.09 -1.91
CA ALA A 68 -21.01 8.49 -2.19
C ALA A 68 -21.11 8.89 -3.67
N GLY A 69 -21.78 8.10 -4.51
CA GLY A 69 -21.81 8.32 -5.95
C GLY A 69 -20.56 7.83 -6.69
N PHE A 70 -19.44 7.67 -5.99
CA PHE A 70 -18.23 6.96 -6.39
C PHE A 70 -18.12 5.66 -5.62
N ASN A 71 -17.43 4.67 -6.16
CA ASN A 71 -17.28 3.34 -5.56
C ASN A 71 -15.82 2.87 -5.57
N MET A 72 -15.57 1.70 -5.00
CA MET A 72 -14.21 1.12 -4.94
C MET A 72 -13.61 0.87 -6.33
N GLU A 73 -14.43 0.66 -7.36
CA GLU A 73 -13.94 0.48 -8.73
C GLU A 73 -13.40 1.79 -9.30
N ASP A 74 -14.05 2.90 -9.02
CA ASP A 74 -13.59 4.23 -9.45
C ASP A 74 -12.24 4.55 -8.81
N VAL A 75 -12.08 4.27 -7.51
CA VAL A 75 -10.80 4.43 -6.81
C VAL A 75 -9.72 3.53 -7.41
N TYR A 76 -10.05 2.26 -7.65
CA TYR A 76 -9.12 1.31 -8.25
C TYR A 76 -8.65 1.77 -9.63
N ASN A 77 -9.57 2.13 -10.50
CA ASN A 77 -9.26 2.54 -11.87
C ASN A 77 -8.38 3.79 -11.89
N GLU A 78 -8.65 4.78 -11.03
CA GLU A 78 -7.85 6.00 -10.95
C GLU A 78 -6.41 5.70 -10.52
N VAL A 79 -6.22 4.89 -9.49
CA VAL A 79 -4.89 4.52 -8.98
C VAL A 79 -4.10 3.72 -10.01
N PHE A 80 -4.70 2.69 -10.61
CA PHE A 80 -3.98 1.81 -11.56
C PHE A 80 -3.76 2.44 -12.94
N ASN A 81 -4.55 3.44 -13.33
CA ASN A 81 -4.26 4.25 -14.50
C ASN A 81 -2.97 5.07 -14.33
N LEU A 82 -2.70 5.59 -13.13
CA LEU A 82 -1.43 6.26 -12.82
C LEU A 82 -0.23 5.29 -12.93
N GLU A 83 -0.37 4.08 -12.43
CA GLU A 83 0.68 3.05 -12.50
C GLU A 83 1.08 2.73 -13.94
N SER A 84 0.10 2.56 -14.83
CA SER A 84 0.34 2.31 -16.25
C SER A 84 1.18 3.42 -16.90
N THR A 85 0.93 4.66 -16.54
CA THR A 85 1.68 5.82 -17.07
C THR A 85 3.12 5.88 -16.56
N GLU A 86 3.37 5.42 -15.33
CA GLU A 86 4.70 5.47 -14.70
C GLU A 86 5.60 4.27 -15.07
N SER A 87 5.04 3.17 -15.61
CA SER A 87 5.78 1.95 -15.90
C SER A 87 6.95 2.15 -16.87
N GLU A 88 6.79 2.96 -17.90
CA GLU A 88 7.87 3.26 -18.86
C GLU A 88 9.03 4.03 -18.22
N LYS A 89 8.72 4.97 -17.32
CA LYS A 89 9.74 5.74 -16.60
C LYS A 89 10.53 4.82 -15.67
N LEU A 90 9.82 3.89 -14.99
CA LEU A 90 10.45 2.89 -14.13
C LEU A 90 11.42 2.02 -14.91
N LEU A 91 11.03 1.50 -16.08
CA LEU A 91 11.90 0.67 -16.91
C LEU A 91 13.16 1.42 -17.38
N LYS A 92 13.02 2.71 -17.74
CA LYS A 92 14.17 3.56 -18.11
C LYS A 92 15.11 3.79 -16.92
N ASP A 93 14.57 4.00 -15.72
CA ASP A 93 15.36 4.18 -14.50
C ASP A 93 16.12 2.89 -14.13
N LEU A 94 15.46 1.73 -14.20
CA LEU A 94 16.08 0.43 -14.00
C LEU A 94 17.23 0.19 -14.98
N GLY A 95 17.05 0.51 -16.26
CA GLY A 95 18.10 0.41 -17.28
C GLY A 95 19.33 1.28 -16.96
N LYS A 96 19.13 2.52 -16.49
CA LYS A 96 20.21 3.41 -16.06
C LYS A 96 20.97 2.84 -14.84
N LYS A 97 20.26 2.35 -13.83
CA LYS A 97 20.86 1.76 -12.62
C LYS A 97 21.64 0.50 -12.96
N TYR A 98 21.11 -0.34 -13.85
CA TYR A 98 21.82 -1.51 -14.33
C TYR A 98 23.12 -1.12 -15.06
N ALA A 99 23.07 -0.16 -15.98
CA ALA A 99 24.26 0.33 -16.66
C ALA A 99 25.29 0.91 -15.67
N LEU A 100 24.84 1.69 -14.68
CA LEU A 100 25.70 2.24 -13.64
C LEU A 100 26.38 1.13 -12.81
N SER A 101 25.66 0.07 -12.47
CA SER A 101 26.25 -1.06 -11.72
C SER A 101 27.35 -1.78 -12.51
N ARG A 102 27.23 -1.85 -13.83
CA ARG A 102 28.26 -2.45 -14.71
C ARG A 102 29.56 -1.65 -14.80
N GLU A 103 29.53 -0.39 -14.40
CA GLU A 103 30.74 0.45 -14.31
C GLU A 103 31.54 0.24 -13.01
N THR A 104 30.93 -0.43 -12.02
CA THR A 104 31.56 -0.70 -10.71
C THR A 104 32.51 -1.89 -10.78
N PHE A 105 33.46 -1.97 -9.87
CA PHE A 105 34.38 -3.10 -9.65
C PHE A 105 35.26 -3.51 -10.87
N ARG A 106 35.44 -2.66 -11.86
CA ARG A 106 36.25 -2.96 -13.06
C ARG A 106 37.72 -3.29 -12.78
N LYS A 107 38.23 -2.94 -11.60
CA LYS A 107 39.63 -3.22 -11.18
C LYS A 107 39.76 -4.51 -10.38
N PHE A 108 38.67 -5.20 -10.13
CA PHE A 108 38.63 -6.47 -9.39
C PHE A 108 38.92 -7.65 -10.33
N PRO A 109 39.29 -8.85 -9.81
CA PRO A 109 39.47 -10.04 -10.63
C PRO A 109 38.21 -10.34 -11.46
N GLU A 110 38.39 -10.74 -12.72
CA GLU A 110 37.31 -10.98 -13.68
C GLU A 110 36.26 -11.96 -13.13
N ASN A 111 36.70 -13.01 -12.43
CA ASN A 111 35.79 -14.01 -11.81
C ASN A 111 34.86 -13.43 -10.78
N ASP A 112 35.22 -12.29 -10.16
CA ASP A 112 34.40 -11.66 -9.09
C ASP A 112 33.56 -10.51 -9.63
N GLN A 113 33.91 -9.95 -10.81
CA GLN A 113 33.26 -8.74 -11.33
C GLN A 113 31.75 -8.91 -11.54
N GLU A 114 31.32 -10.01 -12.14
CA GLU A 114 29.91 -10.24 -12.42
C GLU A 114 29.07 -10.28 -11.14
N PHE A 115 29.52 -11.01 -10.14
CA PHE A 115 28.85 -11.08 -8.83
C PHE A 115 28.80 -9.70 -8.16
N LEU A 116 29.92 -8.99 -8.09
CA LEU A 116 30.02 -7.68 -7.44
C LEU A 116 29.19 -6.60 -8.14
N GLN A 117 29.13 -6.63 -9.47
CA GLN A 117 28.28 -5.73 -10.27
C GLN A 117 26.80 -6.01 -10.06
N ASN A 118 26.40 -7.29 -10.00
CA ASN A 118 25.04 -7.67 -9.66
C ASN A 118 24.69 -7.27 -8.22
N PHE A 119 25.63 -7.43 -7.28
CA PHE A 119 25.46 -6.96 -5.91
C PHE A 119 25.27 -5.44 -5.84
N SER A 120 26.07 -4.65 -6.59
CA SER A 120 25.86 -3.21 -6.72
C SER A 120 24.47 -2.86 -7.23
N PHE A 121 23.98 -3.57 -8.24
CA PHE A 121 22.64 -3.34 -8.76
C PHE A 121 21.56 -3.61 -7.71
N ILE A 122 21.68 -4.73 -7.00
CA ILE A 122 20.78 -5.06 -5.88
C ILE A 122 20.82 -3.96 -4.80
N CYS A 123 22.00 -3.45 -4.44
CA CYS A 123 22.13 -2.36 -3.47
C CYS A 123 21.42 -1.08 -3.94
N LEU A 124 21.57 -0.70 -5.21
CA LEU A 124 20.88 0.47 -5.77
C LEU A 124 19.35 0.31 -5.70
N LEU A 125 18.83 -0.87 -6.06
CA LEU A 125 17.39 -1.14 -5.97
C LEU A 125 16.90 -1.18 -4.52
N SER A 126 17.68 -1.77 -3.62
CA SER A 126 17.34 -1.84 -2.19
C SER A 126 17.30 -0.44 -1.56
N TYR A 127 18.21 0.45 -1.95
CA TYR A 127 18.19 1.83 -1.52
C TYR A 127 16.91 2.56 -1.97
N ASP A 128 16.50 2.38 -3.23
CA ASP A 128 15.25 2.96 -3.73
C ASP A 128 14.03 2.47 -2.94
N VAL A 129 13.95 1.16 -2.71
CA VAL A 129 12.85 0.57 -1.93
C VAL A 129 12.83 1.13 -0.51
N TYR A 130 14.00 1.25 0.12
CA TYR A 130 14.13 1.81 1.47
C TYR A 130 13.64 3.25 1.56
N ILE A 131 14.09 4.12 0.65
CA ILE A 131 13.69 5.54 0.63
C ILE A 131 12.18 5.67 0.34
N LYS A 132 11.67 4.94 -0.65
CA LYS A 132 10.24 4.96 -0.97
C LYS A 132 9.39 4.47 0.19
N LYS A 133 9.83 3.41 0.88
CA LYS A 133 9.15 2.91 2.08
C LYS A 133 9.09 3.96 3.19
N MET A 134 10.19 4.63 3.50
CA MET A 134 10.21 5.72 4.48
C MET A 134 9.23 6.85 4.14
N ILE A 135 9.15 7.23 2.86
CA ILE A 135 8.21 8.26 2.40
C ILE A 135 6.76 7.79 2.61
N ILE A 136 6.46 6.55 2.22
CA ILE A 136 5.11 5.96 2.39
C ILE A 136 4.72 5.97 3.87
N GLU A 137 5.57 5.47 4.76
CA GLU A 137 5.34 5.44 6.21
C GLU A 137 5.10 6.87 6.76
N SER A 138 5.91 7.85 6.35
CA SER A 138 5.73 9.25 6.73
C SER A 138 4.38 9.84 6.28
N VAL A 139 3.91 9.49 5.08
CA VAL A 139 2.59 9.92 4.59
C VAL A 139 1.47 9.29 5.41
N ILE A 140 1.59 8.00 5.76
CA ILE A 140 0.62 7.29 6.60
C ILE A 140 0.55 7.92 8.00
N ASP A 141 1.69 8.22 8.62
CA ASP A 141 1.76 8.89 9.93
C ASP A 141 1.06 10.26 9.91
N ASN A 142 1.24 11.02 8.83
CA ASN A 142 0.56 12.31 8.65
C ASN A 142 -0.96 12.13 8.54
N ILE A 143 -1.45 11.15 7.78
CA ILE A 143 -2.88 10.83 7.65
C ILE A 143 -3.45 10.47 9.03
N ASN A 144 -2.80 9.58 9.77
CA ASN A 144 -3.23 9.14 11.10
C ASN A 144 -3.27 10.30 12.10
N SER A 145 -2.30 11.20 12.04
CA SER A 145 -2.22 12.39 12.89
C SER A 145 -3.37 13.37 12.62
N GLN A 146 -3.76 13.54 11.35
CA GLN A 146 -4.90 14.39 10.96
C GLN A 146 -6.22 13.80 11.42
N ASN A 147 -6.45 12.50 11.22
CA ASN A 147 -7.65 11.79 11.65
C ASN A 147 -7.83 11.87 13.18
N SER A 148 -6.75 11.73 13.95
CA SER A 148 -6.77 11.85 15.41
C SER A 148 -7.16 13.24 15.89
N LYS A 149 -6.78 14.32 15.17
CA LYS A 149 -7.16 15.71 15.49
C LYS A 149 -8.61 16.01 15.16
N THR A 150 -9.14 15.44 14.08
CA THR A 150 -10.52 15.61 13.65
C THR A 150 -11.48 14.92 14.64
N ASN A 151 -11.19 13.68 15.02
CA ASN A 151 -11.98 12.92 15.98
C ASN A 151 -12.02 13.59 17.38
N LYS A 152 -10.92 14.22 17.84
CA LYS A 152 -10.88 14.99 19.10
C LYS A 152 -11.76 16.23 19.04
N LYS A 153 -11.81 16.95 17.90
CA LYS A 153 -12.64 18.13 17.72
C LYS A 153 -14.14 17.78 17.66
N GLU A 154 -14.51 16.67 17.06
CA GLU A 154 -15.90 16.21 17.00
C GLU A 154 -16.40 15.74 18.35
N ASN A 155 -15.58 15.02 19.12
CA ASN A 155 -15.94 14.59 20.47
C ASN A 155 -16.10 15.78 21.44
N SER A 156 -15.22 16.77 21.36
CA SER A 156 -15.34 17.98 22.20
C SER A 156 -16.59 18.83 21.86
N LYS A 157 -17.03 18.85 20.60
CA LYS A 157 -18.28 19.51 20.19
C LYS A 157 -19.52 18.74 20.65
N LYS A 158 -19.47 17.41 20.66
CA LYS A 158 -20.59 16.57 21.17
C LYS A 158 -20.76 16.64 22.69
N GLU A 159 -19.66 16.84 23.43
CA GLU A 159 -19.72 17.05 24.89
C GLU A 159 -20.22 18.44 25.28
N SER A 160 -19.86 19.48 24.52
CA SER A 160 -20.39 20.85 24.76
C SER A 160 -21.88 20.95 24.47
N SER A 161 -22.38 20.35 23.39
CA SER A 161 -23.79 20.36 23.02
C SER A 161 -24.70 19.53 23.99
N LYS A 162 -24.15 18.61 24.78
CA LYS A 162 -24.88 17.88 25.82
C LYS A 162 -24.99 18.63 27.15
N LYS A 163 -24.16 19.66 27.38
CA LYS A 163 -24.19 20.47 28.61
C LYS A 163 -25.17 21.64 28.52
N ASP A 164 -25.58 22.03 27.33
CA ASP A 164 -26.53 23.14 27.11
C ASP A 164 -27.99 22.69 27.06
N THR A 165 -28.29 21.41 27.38
CA THR A 165 -29.65 20.82 27.33
C THR A 165 -30.12 20.29 28.70
N VAL A 166 -29.58 20.81 29.80
CA VAL A 166 -30.05 20.51 31.18
C VAL A 166 -30.54 21.77 31.85
#